data_aab29abac17cba54fb3d9df873ba0b66
#
_entry.id   aab29abac17cba54fb3d9df873ba0b66
#
_cell.length_a   1.000
_cell.length_b   1.000
_cell.length_c   1.000
_cell.angle_alpha   90.00
_cell.angle_beta   90.00
_cell.angle_gamma   90.00
#
_symmetry.space_group_name_H-M   'P 1'
#
loop_
_entity.id
_entity.type
_entity.pdbx_description
1 polymer ?
#
loop_
_entity_poly.entity_id
_entity_poly.type
_entity_poly.pdbx_seq_one_letter_code
_entity_poly.pdbx_strand_id
1 'polypeptide(L)'
;MDQWWKNAVGYQIYPRSFKDSNGDGIGDLQGIIEKLPYLKELGVDFLWLNPIYTSPNVDNGYDIADYQGIQPEFGTMEDFQELLDQAHQLGLKIILDLVVNHTSDQHPWFVEAKKSLDNPYREYYLWADATPDRMPNEWQSFFGGSTWTYDEGTKQ
;
A
#
# COMPACT_ATOMS: atom_id res chain seq x y z
N MET A 1 -3.14 30.57 3.11
CA MET A 1 -3.12 29.20 3.68
C MET A 1 -1.72 28.95 4.19
N ASP A 2 -1.60 28.55 5.44
CA ASP A 2 -0.32 28.19 6.03
C ASP A 2 0.24 26.96 5.32
N GLN A 3 1.43 27.08 4.76
CA GLN A 3 2.10 26.01 4.01
C GLN A 3 3.05 25.27 4.98
N TRP A 4 2.48 24.72 6.05
CA TRP A 4 3.20 24.06 7.15
C TRP A 4 4.28 23.08 6.66
N TRP A 5 4.03 22.36 5.55
CA TRP A 5 4.94 21.36 4.99
C TRP A 5 6.27 21.92 4.48
N LYS A 6 6.36 23.21 4.18
CA LYS A 6 7.60 23.81 3.64
C LYS A 6 8.75 23.87 4.63
N ASN A 7 8.44 23.91 5.92
CA ASN A 7 9.42 23.98 6.99
C ASN A 7 9.36 22.75 7.92
N ALA A 8 8.51 21.77 7.58
CA ALA A 8 8.30 20.59 8.39
C ALA A 8 9.39 19.54 8.16
N VAL A 9 9.76 18.84 9.21
CA VAL A 9 10.65 17.67 9.19
C VAL A 9 9.79 16.41 9.25
N GLY A 10 9.93 15.54 8.25
CA GLY A 10 9.23 14.26 8.19
C GLY A 10 10.12 13.09 8.54
N TYR A 11 9.52 12.06 9.13
CA TYR A 11 10.16 10.78 9.36
C TYR A 11 9.37 9.70 8.64
N GLN A 12 10.01 8.99 7.70
CA GLN A 12 9.38 7.88 6.99
C GLN A 12 9.49 6.61 7.83
N ILE A 13 8.39 5.88 7.94
CA ILE A 13 8.32 4.60 8.65
C ILE A 13 7.90 3.51 7.67
N TYR A 14 8.74 2.47 7.57
CA TYR A 14 8.35 1.19 7.00
C TYR A 14 7.86 0.30 8.15
N PRO A 15 6.54 0.11 8.32
CA PRO A 15 5.96 -0.50 9.53
C PRO A 15 6.58 -1.83 9.86
N ARG A 16 6.72 -2.71 8.86
CA ARG A 16 7.23 -4.08 8.99
C ARG A 16 8.58 -4.19 9.70
N SER A 17 9.45 -3.18 9.59
CA SER A 17 10.81 -3.21 10.14
C SER A 17 11.08 -2.17 11.23
N PHE A 18 10.09 -1.39 11.63
CA PHE A 18 10.32 -0.27 12.55
C PHE A 18 10.34 -0.72 14.02
N LYS A 19 9.26 -1.32 14.51
CA LYS A 19 9.17 -1.80 15.88
C LYS A 19 8.12 -2.90 15.98
N ASP A 20 8.56 -4.06 16.38
CA ASP A 20 7.75 -5.21 16.74
C ASP A 20 7.29 -5.07 18.19
N SER A 21 5.97 -5.03 18.44
CA SER A 21 5.39 -4.89 19.77
C SER A 21 5.07 -6.24 20.43
N ASN A 22 4.81 -7.27 19.62
CA ASN A 22 4.30 -8.57 20.09
C ASN A 22 5.34 -9.70 20.10
N GLY A 23 6.51 -9.46 19.46
CA GLY A 23 7.64 -10.40 19.45
C GLY A 23 7.56 -11.46 18.33
N ASP A 24 6.78 -11.22 17.28
CA ASP A 24 6.65 -12.14 16.14
C ASP A 24 7.69 -11.92 15.03
N GLY A 25 8.53 -10.89 15.16
CA GLY A 25 9.57 -10.53 14.19
C GLY A 25 9.11 -9.53 13.14
N ILE A 26 7.87 -9.06 13.21
CA ILE A 26 7.27 -8.11 12.26
C ILE A 26 6.90 -6.83 13.03
N GLY A 27 7.33 -5.68 12.54
CA GLY A 27 6.90 -4.40 13.08
C GLY A 27 5.42 -4.14 12.81
N ASP A 28 4.77 -3.44 13.73
CA ASP A 28 3.32 -3.25 13.73
C ASP A 28 2.90 -1.83 14.17
N LEU A 29 1.61 -1.53 14.09
CA LEU A 29 1.05 -0.22 14.46
C LEU A 29 1.22 0.07 15.96
N GLN A 30 1.08 -0.93 16.82
CA GLN A 30 1.30 -0.77 18.25
C GLN A 30 2.76 -0.45 18.55
N GLY A 31 3.70 -1.05 17.83
CA GLY A 31 5.12 -0.70 17.92
C GLY A 31 5.40 0.75 17.51
N ILE A 32 4.68 1.27 16.49
CA ILE A 32 4.79 2.69 16.13
C ILE A 32 4.23 3.57 17.25
N ILE A 33 3.09 3.21 17.84
CA ILE A 33 2.48 3.92 18.97
C ILE A 33 3.46 3.98 20.15
N GLU A 34 4.10 2.88 20.51
CA GLU A 34 5.13 2.86 21.57
C GLU A 34 6.28 3.82 21.32
N LYS A 35 6.57 4.12 20.06
CA LYS A 35 7.69 4.99 19.64
C LYS A 35 7.29 6.44 19.37
N LEU A 36 6.02 6.81 19.47
CA LEU A 36 5.58 8.19 19.27
C LEU A 36 6.30 9.20 20.20
N PRO A 37 6.51 8.93 21.50
CA PRO A 37 7.27 9.85 22.37
C PRO A 37 8.70 10.07 21.88
N TYR A 38 9.40 9.01 21.46
CA TYR A 38 10.74 9.11 20.88
C TYR A 38 10.76 9.96 19.60
N LEU A 39 9.80 9.73 18.69
CA LEU A 39 9.70 10.49 17.45
C LEU A 39 9.40 11.98 17.72
N LYS A 40 8.59 12.27 18.74
CA LYS A 40 8.33 13.64 19.17
C LYS A 40 9.59 14.30 19.75
N GLU A 41 10.34 13.60 20.59
CA GLU A 41 11.60 14.08 21.16
C GLU A 41 12.66 14.33 20.08
N LEU A 42 12.68 13.50 19.01
CA LEU A 42 13.55 13.67 17.85
C LEU A 42 13.26 14.98 17.11
N GLY A 43 12.10 15.58 17.30
CA GLY A 43 11.76 16.90 16.75
C GLY A 43 11.15 16.87 15.36
N VAL A 44 10.53 15.74 14.96
CA VAL A 44 9.82 15.65 13.68
C VAL A 44 8.41 16.24 13.79
N ASP A 45 7.86 16.69 12.67
CA ASP A 45 6.55 17.32 12.58
C ASP A 45 5.48 16.36 12.04
N PHE A 46 5.90 15.39 11.23
CA PHE A 46 4.99 14.38 10.67
C PHE A 46 5.67 13.04 10.47
N LEU A 47 4.85 11.99 10.45
CA LEU A 47 5.24 10.63 10.13
C LEU A 47 4.63 10.25 8.78
N TRP A 48 5.46 9.75 7.88
CA TRP A 48 5.02 9.18 6.62
C TRP A 48 5.10 7.66 6.72
N LEU A 49 3.95 7.01 6.73
CA LEU A 49 3.87 5.56 6.76
C LEU A 49 3.87 4.99 5.35
N ASN A 50 4.76 4.07 5.05
CA ASN A 50 4.63 3.19 3.89
C ASN A 50 3.30 2.41 3.97
N PRO A 51 2.81 1.83 2.85
CA PRO A 51 1.47 1.24 2.83
C PRO A 51 1.19 0.28 3.99
N ILE A 52 0.08 0.52 4.67
CA ILE A 52 -0.44 -0.32 5.77
C ILE A 52 -1.70 -1.09 5.37
N TYR A 53 -2.10 -0.96 4.12
CA TYR A 53 -3.33 -1.56 3.57
C TYR A 53 -3.18 -3.07 3.38
N THR A 54 -4.31 -3.78 3.27
CA THR A 54 -4.31 -5.21 2.98
C THR A 54 -3.66 -5.49 1.62
N SER A 55 -2.62 -6.32 1.64
CA SER A 55 -1.79 -6.64 0.47
C SER A 55 -1.29 -8.08 0.54
N PRO A 56 -1.14 -8.80 -0.59
CA PRO A 56 -0.42 -10.07 -0.62
C PRO A 56 1.11 -9.92 -0.44
N ASN A 57 1.62 -8.68 -0.31
CA ASN A 57 3.03 -8.35 -0.08
C ASN A 57 4.01 -8.85 -1.18
N VAL A 58 3.56 -8.98 -2.41
CA VAL A 58 4.42 -9.30 -3.56
C VAL A 58 5.33 -8.12 -3.88
N ASP A 59 4.84 -6.89 -3.66
CA ASP A 59 5.58 -5.64 -3.83
C ASP A 59 5.63 -4.82 -2.51
N ASN A 60 5.93 -5.50 -1.39
CA ASN A 60 6.15 -4.88 -0.08
C ASN A 60 5.01 -3.93 0.37
N GLY A 61 3.76 -4.27 0.05
CA GLY A 61 2.57 -3.52 0.41
C GLY A 61 2.08 -2.55 -0.66
N TYR A 62 2.86 -2.32 -1.73
CA TYR A 62 2.44 -1.45 -2.85
C TYR A 62 1.50 -2.15 -3.83
N ASP A 63 1.25 -3.44 -3.68
CA ASP A 63 0.27 -4.26 -4.39
C ASP A 63 -1.00 -4.39 -3.54
N ILE A 64 -1.81 -3.32 -3.49
CA ILE A 64 -2.94 -3.21 -2.57
C ILE A 64 -4.14 -4.02 -3.07
N ALA A 65 -4.62 -4.94 -2.23
CA ALA A 65 -5.80 -5.75 -2.47
C ALA A 65 -7.07 -5.13 -1.85
N ASP A 66 -6.94 -4.41 -0.74
CA ASP A 66 -8.04 -3.66 -0.11
C ASP A 66 -7.53 -2.35 0.46
N TYR A 67 -7.98 -1.23 -0.11
CA TYR A 67 -7.60 0.13 0.31
C TYR A 67 -8.29 0.60 1.60
N GLN A 68 -9.29 -0.14 2.09
CA GLN A 68 -10.06 0.20 3.30
C GLN A 68 -9.70 -0.69 4.49
N GLY A 69 -8.92 -1.74 4.27
CA GLY A 69 -8.46 -2.66 5.30
C GLY A 69 -7.03 -2.36 5.75
N ILE A 70 -6.71 -2.74 6.97
CA ILE A 70 -5.34 -2.76 7.48
C ILE A 70 -4.75 -4.15 7.24
N GLN A 71 -3.49 -4.23 6.86
CA GLN A 71 -2.76 -5.49 6.75
C GLN A 71 -2.76 -6.21 8.11
N PRO A 72 -3.28 -7.44 8.20
CA PRO A 72 -3.43 -8.13 9.50
C PRO A 72 -2.15 -8.26 10.32
N GLU A 73 -0.99 -8.38 9.65
CA GLU A 73 0.32 -8.44 10.31
C GLU A 73 0.67 -7.12 11.04
N PHE A 74 0.08 -6.00 10.63
CA PHE A 74 0.35 -4.69 11.22
C PHE A 74 -0.64 -4.30 12.31
N GLY A 75 -1.80 -4.98 12.38
CA GLY A 75 -2.84 -4.69 13.34
C GLY A 75 -4.22 -4.52 12.72
N THR A 76 -5.05 -3.74 13.38
CA THR A 76 -6.46 -3.52 13.04
C THR A 76 -6.73 -2.05 12.68
N MET A 77 -7.95 -1.76 12.25
CA MET A 77 -8.39 -0.37 12.05
C MET A 77 -8.47 0.41 13.36
N GLU A 78 -8.77 -0.28 14.45
CA GLU A 78 -8.78 0.27 15.81
C GLU A 78 -7.36 0.70 16.23
N ASP A 79 -6.34 -0.13 15.94
CA ASP A 79 -4.94 0.21 16.18
C ASP A 79 -4.50 1.43 15.35
N PHE A 80 -4.96 1.52 14.10
CA PHE A 80 -4.68 2.70 13.27
C PHE A 80 -5.34 3.96 13.81
N GLN A 81 -6.59 3.86 14.28
CA GLN A 81 -7.27 5.00 14.90
C GLN A 81 -6.56 5.44 16.18
N GLU A 82 -6.12 4.50 17.00
CA GLU A 82 -5.33 4.79 18.21
C GLU A 82 -4.02 5.51 17.86
N LEU A 83 -3.29 5.00 16.85
CA LEU A 83 -2.07 5.65 16.35
C LEU A 83 -2.33 7.09 15.93
N LEU A 84 -3.41 7.32 15.18
CA LEU A 84 -3.79 8.65 14.69
C LEU A 84 -4.08 9.60 15.85
N ASP A 85 -4.89 9.15 16.81
CA ASP A 85 -5.29 9.94 17.97
C ASP A 85 -4.08 10.31 18.85
N GLN A 86 -3.21 9.35 19.15
CA GLN A 86 -2.02 9.58 19.96
C GLN A 86 -0.99 10.47 19.24
N ALA A 87 -0.77 10.27 17.93
CA ALA A 87 0.10 11.12 17.15
C ALA A 87 -0.40 12.60 17.17
N HIS A 88 -1.70 12.80 16.97
CA HIS A 88 -2.30 14.14 16.99
C HIS A 88 -2.21 14.80 18.37
N GLN A 89 -2.38 14.05 19.46
CA GLN A 89 -2.19 14.56 20.82
C GLN A 89 -0.76 15.09 21.05
N LEU A 90 0.23 14.47 20.42
CA LEU A 90 1.62 14.91 20.45
C LEU A 90 1.93 16.00 19.42
N GLY A 91 0.94 16.42 18.62
CA GLY A 91 1.12 17.40 17.55
C GLY A 91 1.87 16.87 16.33
N LEU A 92 1.97 15.55 16.16
CA LEU A 92 2.51 14.90 14.98
C LEU A 92 1.39 14.70 13.95
N LYS A 93 1.69 14.95 12.67
CA LYS A 93 0.77 14.63 11.57
C LYS A 93 1.10 13.27 11.01
N ILE A 94 0.09 12.60 10.47
CA ILE A 94 0.26 11.32 9.75
C ILE A 94 0.05 11.57 8.26
N ILE A 95 0.93 11.02 7.43
CA ILE A 95 0.83 10.96 5.98
C ILE A 95 0.85 9.48 5.58
N LEU A 96 -0.09 9.08 4.75
CA LEU A 96 -0.15 7.74 4.16
C LEU A 96 0.16 7.82 2.68
N ASP A 97 0.73 6.74 2.14
CA ASP A 97 0.87 6.58 0.70
C ASP A 97 -0.51 6.47 0.02
N LEU A 98 -0.64 7.15 -1.09
CA LEU A 98 -1.80 7.05 -1.98
C LEU A 98 -1.40 6.31 -3.26
N VAL A 99 -1.51 4.99 -3.25
CA VAL A 99 -1.13 4.13 -4.38
C VAL A 99 -2.32 3.99 -5.33
N VAL A 100 -2.48 4.95 -6.24
CA VAL A 100 -3.60 5.02 -7.20
C VAL A 100 -3.19 4.71 -8.64
N ASN A 101 -1.92 4.34 -8.87
CA ASN A 101 -1.43 4.00 -10.19
C ASN A 101 -1.88 2.60 -10.64
N HIS A 102 -2.01 1.68 -9.72
CA HIS A 102 -2.35 0.27 -9.95
C HIS A 102 -3.00 -0.34 -8.71
N THR A 103 -3.53 -1.55 -8.85
CA THR A 103 -3.98 -2.40 -7.74
C THR A 103 -3.19 -3.70 -7.73
N SER A 104 -3.33 -4.49 -6.65
CA SER A 104 -2.98 -5.91 -6.67
C SER A 104 -3.85 -6.65 -7.70
N ASP A 105 -3.33 -7.76 -8.23
CA ASP A 105 -4.12 -8.73 -9.00
C ASP A 105 -5.16 -9.47 -8.13
N GLN A 106 -5.06 -9.35 -6.81
CA GLN A 106 -6.03 -9.86 -5.84
C GLN A 106 -7.10 -8.82 -5.46
N HIS A 107 -7.01 -7.59 -5.97
CA HIS A 107 -8.05 -6.59 -5.74
C HIS A 107 -9.38 -7.04 -6.37
N PRO A 108 -10.53 -6.88 -5.68
CA PRO A 108 -11.83 -7.33 -6.19
C PRO A 108 -12.16 -6.81 -7.58
N TRP A 109 -11.79 -5.59 -7.92
CA TRP A 109 -12.02 -5.04 -9.26
C TRP A 109 -11.25 -5.81 -10.34
N PHE A 110 -10.00 -6.18 -10.08
CA PHE A 110 -9.20 -6.96 -11.05
C PHE A 110 -9.72 -8.38 -11.17
N VAL A 111 -10.04 -9.02 -10.03
CA VAL A 111 -10.62 -10.37 -9.99
C VAL A 111 -11.93 -10.41 -10.79
N GLU A 112 -12.80 -9.42 -10.63
CA GLU A 112 -14.03 -9.31 -11.42
C GLU A 112 -13.75 -9.02 -12.89
N ALA A 113 -12.84 -8.08 -13.21
CA ALA A 113 -12.46 -7.71 -14.58
C ALA A 113 -11.97 -8.89 -15.42
N LYS A 114 -11.34 -9.88 -14.79
CA LYS A 114 -10.87 -11.12 -15.47
C LYS A 114 -11.96 -12.10 -15.84
N LYS A 115 -13.19 -11.98 -15.31
CA LYS A 115 -14.24 -12.98 -15.50
C LYS A 115 -14.85 -12.96 -16.89
N SER A 116 -14.98 -11.77 -17.50
CA SER A 116 -15.55 -11.63 -18.84
C SER A 116 -15.17 -10.30 -19.50
N LEU A 117 -15.28 -10.25 -20.83
CA LEU A 117 -14.96 -9.05 -21.62
C LEU A 117 -15.96 -7.90 -21.39
N ASP A 118 -17.19 -8.21 -20.97
CA ASP A 118 -18.28 -7.26 -20.73
C ASP A 118 -18.46 -6.92 -19.23
N ASN A 119 -17.51 -7.30 -18.38
CA ASN A 119 -17.56 -7.00 -16.95
C ASN A 119 -17.47 -5.48 -16.70
N PRO A 120 -18.26 -4.92 -15.75
CA PRO A 120 -18.24 -3.48 -15.43
C PRO A 120 -16.88 -2.93 -15.02
N TYR A 121 -16.00 -3.77 -14.48
CA TYR A 121 -14.65 -3.38 -14.08
C TYR A 121 -13.60 -3.55 -15.19
N ARG A 122 -13.99 -4.05 -16.37
CA ARG A 122 -13.04 -4.34 -17.45
C ARG A 122 -12.25 -3.08 -17.84
N GLU A 123 -12.92 -1.97 -18.03
CA GLU A 123 -12.34 -0.68 -18.43
C GLU A 123 -11.46 -0.01 -17.34
N TYR A 124 -11.38 -0.60 -16.14
CA TYR A 124 -10.49 -0.09 -15.09
C TYR A 124 -9.02 -0.48 -15.33
N TYR A 125 -8.77 -1.43 -16.21
CA TYR A 125 -7.46 -1.99 -16.51
C TYR A 125 -7.19 -1.98 -18.00
N LEU A 126 -5.91 -2.03 -18.38
CA LEU A 126 -5.49 -2.10 -19.77
C LEU A 126 -5.44 -3.55 -20.24
N TRP A 127 -6.15 -3.84 -21.29
CA TRP A 127 -6.21 -5.15 -21.92
C TRP A 127 -5.81 -5.04 -23.39
N ALA A 128 -5.24 -6.10 -23.92
CA ALA A 128 -4.89 -6.19 -25.33
C ALA A 128 -5.05 -7.64 -25.82
N ASP A 129 -5.51 -7.79 -27.06
CA ASP A 129 -5.56 -9.12 -27.69
C ASP A 129 -4.15 -9.68 -27.82
N ALA A 130 -3.98 -10.92 -27.36
CA ALA A 130 -2.70 -11.58 -27.32
C ALA A 130 -2.83 -13.10 -27.55
N THR A 131 -1.70 -13.77 -27.64
CA THR A 131 -1.62 -15.23 -27.59
C THR A 131 -0.53 -15.60 -26.58
N PRO A 132 -0.51 -16.85 -26.05
CA PRO A 132 0.51 -17.26 -25.10
C PRO A 132 1.96 -17.00 -25.56
N ASP A 133 2.19 -17.08 -26.86
CA ASP A 133 3.53 -16.96 -27.46
C ASP A 133 3.83 -15.55 -28.00
N ARG A 134 2.87 -14.62 -27.95
CA ARG A 134 3.00 -13.29 -28.52
C ARG A 134 2.34 -12.23 -27.66
N MET A 135 3.15 -11.48 -26.93
CA MET A 135 2.71 -10.32 -26.16
C MET A 135 2.38 -9.13 -27.07
N PRO A 136 1.54 -8.18 -26.63
CA PRO A 136 1.15 -7.00 -27.41
C PRO A 136 2.33 -6.14 -27.88
N ASN A 137 3.38 -6.06 -27.08
CA ASN A 137 4.63 -5.35 -27.38
C ASN A 137 5.78 -5.89 -26.51
N GLU A 138 6.98 -5.31 -26.67
CA GLU A 138 8.21 -5.69 -25.95
C GLU A 138 8.43 -4.91 -24.65
N TRP A 139 7.42 -4.25 -24.09
CA TRP A 139 7.56 -3.51 -22.85
C TRP A 139 7.94 -4.43 -21.69
N GLN A 140 8.84 -3.91 -20.85
CA GLN A 140 9.37 -4.63 -19.71
C GLN A 140 8.85 -4.04 -18.39
N SER A 141 8.61 -4.92 -17.43
CA SER A 141 8.29 -4.53 -16.06
C SER A 141 9.55 -3.99 -15.35
N PHE A 142 9.36 -3.08 -14.40
CA PHE A 142 10.42 -2.65 -13.50
C PHE A 142 11.05 -3.80 -12.71
N PHE A 143 10.30 -4.86 -12.48
CA PHE A 143 10.74 -6.07 -11.77
C PHE A 143 11.37 -7.12 -12.68
N GLY A 144 11.51 -6.82 -13.96
CA GLY A 144 12.00 -7.73 -14.99
C GLY A 144 10.88 -8.53 -15.66
N GLY A 145 11.17 -9.03 -16.86
CA GLY A 145 10.20 -9.73 -17.69
C GLY A 145 9.20 -8.81 -18.39
N SER A 146 8.19 -9.41 -19.01
CA SER A 146 7.15 -8.66 -19.75
C SER A 146 6.27 -7.85 -18.81
N THR A 147 5.82 -6.67 -19.24
CA THR A 147 4.75 -5.90 -18.60
C THR A 147 3.39 -6.60 -18.71
N TRP A 148 3.24 -7.48 -19.71
CA TRP A 148 2.00 -8.17 -20.03
C TRP A 148 1.98 -9.58 -19.48
N THR A 149 0.83 -10.00 -18.98
CA THR A 149 0.55 -11.39 -18.59
C THR A 149 -0.68 -11.86 -19.34
N TYR A 150 -0.56 -12.99 -20.05
CA TYR A 150 -1.67 -13.55 -20.81
C TYR A 150 -2.72 -14.18 -19.88
N ASP A 151 -3.97 -13.80 -20.05
CA ASP A 151 -5.11 -14.39 -19.36
C ASP A 151 -5.84 -15.40 -20.27
N GLU A 152 -5.77 -16.69 -19.93
CA GLU A 152 -6.38 -17.76 -20.73
C GLU A 152 -7.91 -17.66 -20.79
N GLY A 153 -8.53 -17.12 -19.74
CA GLY A 153 -9.98 -16.99 -19.62
C GLY A 153 -10.58 -16.04 -20.65
N THR A 154 -9.96 -14.90 -20.83
CA THR A 154 -10.42 -13.83 -21.75
C THR A 154 -9.58 -13.74 -23.03
N LYS A 155 -8.47 -14.45 -23.13
CA LYS A 155 -7.51 -14.45 -24.25
C LYS A 155 -6.89 -13.07 -24.55
N GLN A 156 -6.65 -12.35 -23.50
CA GLN A 156 -6.05 -11.01 -23.54
C GLN A 156 -4.89 -10.86 -22.56
#